data_1e793d63442d02bd0aa8705bcf1ea5c1
#
_entry.id   1e793d63442d02bd0aa8705bcf1ea5c1
#
_cell.length_a   1.000
_cell.length_b   1.000
_cell.length_c   1.000
_cell.angle_alpha   90.00
_cell.angle_beta   90.00
_cell.angle_gamma   90.00
#
_symmetry.space_group_name_H-M   'P 1'
#
loop_
_entity.id
_entity.type
_entity.pdbx_description
1 polymer ?
#
loop_
_entity_poly.entity_id
_entity_poly.type
_entity_poly.pdbx_seq_one_letter_code
_entity_poly.pdbx_strand_id
1 'polypeptide(L)'
;MIFAAGLGTRLKPLTDKMPKALVPVGGVTLLEHVITRLKAAGYVRIVVNVHHFASQIVDFLAANDNFGVDIRISDESEQLLETGGGVRKAIPLFADDEPVLIHNVDILDNVDYNWFARQHLSDEDAVLLVSRRATSRYLIFDNAMRLMGWTNTTTGEIKSPYEWMRTADGLEIDSNTMSCQLRTDNRPSSLSQRHSPNASRTFYLFAFSGIHSFSPRLFPLMQQFPDRFSIIDFYLQTCHRAKIVGCVKNDLKMIDVGKLDSLDRAEKFLVEE
;
A
#
# COMPACT_ATOMS: atom_id res chain seq x y z
N MET A 1 9.02 6.89 3.06
CA MET A 1 9.50 6.42 1.71
C MET A 1 8.44 6.72 0.67
N ILE A 2 8.83 7.16 -0.53
CA ILE A 2 7.92 7.38 -1.66
C ILE A 2 8.26 6.36 -2.75
N PHE A 3 7.26 5.60 -3.20
CA PHE A 3 7.41 4.68 -4.34
C PHE A 3 7.32 5.43 -5.66
N ALA A 4 8.46 5.68 -6.31
CA ALA A 4 8.56 6.39 -7.58
C ALA A 4 9.19 5.56 -8.74
N ALA A 5 9.55 4.29 -8.49
CA ALA A 5 10.17 3.39 -9.48
C ALA A 5 9.20 2.82 -10.53
N GLY A 6 7.92 3.14 -10.48
CA GLY A 6 6.89 2.60 -11.36
C GLY A 6 7.06 3.03 -12.82
N LEU A 7 6.88 2.10 -13.78
CA LEU A 7 7.02 2.36 -15.22
C LEU A 7 5.96 3.29 -15.82
N GLY A 8 4.82 3.48 -15.16
CA GLY A 8 3.76 4.38 -15.62
C GLY A 8 3.11 4.02 -16.96
N THR A 9 3.15 2.77 -17.38
CA THR A 9 2.74 2.33 -18.74
C THR A 9 1.31 2.73 -19.15
N ARG A 10 0.42 2.91 -18.17
CA ARG A 10 -0.98 3.33 -18.40
C ARG A 10 -1.16 4.85 -18.62
N LEU A 11 -0.09 5.63 -18.40
CA LEU A 11 -0.03 7.08 -18.65
C LEU A 11 0.64 7.46 -19.97
N LYS A 12 0.96 6.46 -20.81
CA LYS A 12 1.48 6.74 -22.16
C LYS A 12 0.46 7.58 -22.96
N PRO A 13 0.94 8.53 -23.78
CA PRO A 13 2.35 8.77 -24.18
C PRO A 13 3.17 9.66 -23.23
N LEU A 14 2.62 10.20 -22.15
CA LEU A 14 3.35 11.10 -21.25
C LEU A 14 4.60 10.42 -20.67
N THR A 15 4.45 9.18 -20.24
CA THR A 15 5.54 8.41 -19.63
C THR A 15 6.50 7.75 -20.63
N ASP A 16 6.37 8.06 -21.91
CA ASP A 16 7.40 7.74 -22.92
C ASP A 16 8.62 8.67 -22.85
N LYS A 17 8.47 9.85 -22.20
CA LYS A 17 9.49 10.90 -22.15
C LYS A 17 9.90 11.29 -20.73
N MET A 18 9.12 10.93 -19.71
CA MET A 18 9.38 11.26 -18.32
C MET A 18 8.89 10.15 -17.38
N PRO A 19 9.45 10.03 -16.16
CA PRO A 19 8.95 9.09 -15.17
C PRO A 19 7.57 9.54 -14.68
N LYS A 20 6.72 8.58 -14.29
CA LYS A 20 5.39 8.86 -13.74
C LYS A 20 5.42 9.87 -12.59
N ALA A 21 6.43 9.82 -11.75
CA ALA A 21 6.62 10.71 -10.62
C ALA A 21 6.71 12.20 -11.00
N LEU A 22 7.13 12.50 -12.22
CA LEU A 22 7.25 13.87 -12.73
C LEU A 22 6.08 14.31 -13.60
N VAL A 23 5.04 13.49 -13.77
CA VAL A 23 3.81 13.90 -14.45
C VAL A 23 3.15 15.02 -13.64
N PRO A 24 2.86 16.19 -14.28
CA PRO A 24 2.26 17.32 -13.58
C PRO A 24 0.74 17.11 -13.40
N VAL A 25 0.22 17.55 -12.26
CA VAL A 25 -1.20 17.70 -11.96
C VAL A 25 -1.40 19.08 -11.33
N GLY A 26 -2.25 19.91 -11.92
CA GLY A 26 -2.40 21.30 -11.46
C GLY A 26 -1.11 22.14 -11.57
N GLY A 27 -0.22 21.79 -12.51
CA GLY A 27 1.06 22.49 -12.70
C GLY A 27 2.20 22.05 -11.78
N VAL A 28 1.95 21.14 -10.85
CA VAL A 28 2.92 20.61 -9.86
C VAL A 28 3.11 19.11 -10.09
N THR A 29 4.36 18.59 -10.00
CA THR A 29 4.61 17.17 -10.23
C THR A 29 4.04 16.30 -9.11
N LEU A 30 3.66 15.04 -9.44
CA LEU A 30 3.17 14.08 -8.44
C LEU A 30 4.17 13.92 -7.28
N LEU A 31 5.46 13.86 -7.57
CA LEU A 31 6.50 13.72 -6.57
C LEU A 31 6.56 14.94 -5.63
N GLU A 32 6.44 16.14 -6.18
CA GLU A 32 6.44 17.39 -5.41
C GLU A 32 5.22 17.49 -4.51
N HIS A 33 4.03 17.11 -4.99
CA HIS A 33 2.81 17.04 -4.14
C HIS A 33 3.05 16.21 -2.90
N VAL A 34 3.60 14.99 -3.07
CA VAL A 34 3.83 14.08 -1.94
C VAL A 34 4.93 14.61 -1.01
N ILE A 35 6.07 15.08 -1.55
CA ILE A 35 7.19 15.60 -0.74
C ILE A 35 6.72 16.81 0.09
N THR A 36 6.03 17.76 -0.53
CA THR A 36 5.57 18.99 0.15
C THR A 36 4.63 18.66 1.31
N ARG A 37 3.70 17.73 1.11
CA ARG A 37 2.77 17.29 2.17
C ARG A 37 3.47 16.54 3.29
N LEU A 38 4.41 15.65 2.97
CA LEU A 38 5.22 14.95 3.98
C LEU A 38 6.08 15.95 4.78
N LYS A 39 6.72 16.92 4.11
CA LYS A 39 7.47 17.99 4.76
C LYS A 39 6.58 18.80 5.70
N ALA A 40 5.39 19.21 5.25
CA ALA A 40 4.42 19.94 6.09
C ALA A 40 3.98 19.14 7.32
N ALA A 41 3.95 17.81 7.23
CA ALA A 41 3.71 16.92 8.37
C ALA A 41 4.93 16.66 9.26
N GLY A 42 6.08 17.29 8.97
CA GLY A 42 7.29 17.22 9.80
C GLY A 42 8.26 16.10 9.43
N TYR A 43 8.07 15.39 8.31
CA TYR A 43 9.04 14.40 7.84
C TYR A 43 10.28 15.11 7.29
N VAL A 44 11.42 14.94 7.97
CA VAL A 44 12.71 15.59 7.63
C VAL A 44 13.60 14.71 6.75
N ARG A 45 13.36 13.41 6.71
CA ARG A 45 14.06 12.44 5.86
C ARG A 45 13.07 11.69 4.98
N ILE A 46 13.31 11.68 3.68
CA ILE A 46 12.46 11.02 2.69
C ILE A 46 13.34 10.14 1.81
N VAL A 47 13.03 8.85 1.73
CA VAL A 47 13.66 7.93 0.77
C VAL A 47 12.76 7.85 -0.46
N VAL A 48 13.34 8.06 -1.65
CA VAL A 48 12.64 7.94 -2.95
C VAL A 48 13.29 6.80 -3.73
N ASN A 49 12.54 5.76 -4.08
CA ASN A 49 13.07 4.75 -4.98
C ASN A 49 12.87 5.19 -6.44
N VAL A 50 13.86 4.92 -7.28
CA VAL A 50 13.87 5.31 -8.69
C VAL A 50 14.27 4.12 -9.56
N HIS A 51 13.75 4.08 -10.82
CA HIS A 51 14.10 3.06 -11.80
C HIS A 51 14.12 3.67 -13.21
N HIS A 52 12.98 3.71 -13.89
CA HIS A 52 12.86 4.24 -15.24
C HIS A 52 13.00 5.78 -15.21
N PHE A 53 13.88 6.31 -16.06
CA PHE A 53 14.27 7.74 -16.07
C PHE A 53 14.77 8.22 -14.68
N ALA A 54 15.54 7.40 -13.96
CA ALA A 54 16.06 7.72 -12.64
C ALA A 54 16.79 9.06 -12.59
N SER A 55 17.63 9.38 -13.59
CA SER A 55 18.35 10.66 -13.67
C SER A 55 17.42 11.86 -13.68
N GLN A 56 16.27 11.80 -14.39
CA GLN A 56 15.32 12.91 -14.41
C GLN A 56 14.73 13.20 -13.02
N ILE A 57 14.46 12.16 -12.21
CA ILE A 57 13.99 12.35 -10.83
C ILE A 57 15.10 12.98 -9.98
N VAL A 58 16.33 12.48 -10.09
CA VAL A 58 17.49 13.00 -9.34
C VAL A 58 17.76 14.46 -9.70
N ASP A 59 17.78 14.78 -11.00
CA ASP A 59 17.99 16.15 -11.50
C ASP A 59 16.88 17.10 -11.04
N PHE A 60 15.61 16.64 -11.08
CA PHE A 60 14.47 17.41 -10.59
C PHE A 60 14.58 17.71 -9.09
N LEU A 61 14.95 16.74 -8.27
CA LEU A 61 15.14 16.93 -6.84
C LEU A 61 16.28 17.90 -6.55
N ALA A 62 17.42 17.75 -7.23
CA ALA A 62 18.58 18.63 -7.09
C ALA A 62 18.25 20.09 -7.52
N ALA A 63 17.54 20.25 -8.63
CA ALA A 63 17.13 21.56 -9.14
C ALA A 63 16.18 22.31 -8.18
N ASN A 64 15.48 21.60 -7.29
CA ASN A 64 14.59 22.14 -6.28
C ASN A 64 15.20 22.10 -4.86
N ASP A 65 16.53 22.03 -4.72
CA ASP A 65 17.24 21.96 -3.43
C ASP A 65 16.64 20.88 -2.49
N ASN A 66 16.26 19.71 -3.06
CA ASN A 66 15.59 18.61 -2.37
C ASN A 66 14.38 19.07 -1.52
N PHE A 67 13.73 20.17 -1.90
CA PHE A 67 12.64 20.80 -1.15
C PHE A 67 13.01 21.15 0.31
N GLY A 68 14.31 21.28 0.62
CA GLY A 68 14.82 21.54 1.96
C GLY A 68 14.62 20.40 2.95
N VAL A 69 14.61 19.14 2.48
CA VAL A 69 14.56 17.91 3.31
C VAL A 69 15.71 16.96 2.94
N ASP A 70 16.09 16.05 3.86
CA ASP A 70 17.09 14.98 3.60
C ASP A 70 16.48 13.94 2.67
N ILE A 71 16.65 14.10 1.33
CA ILE A 71 16.20 13.13 0.35
C ILE A 71 17.31 12.12 0.06
N ARG A 72 16.99 10.84 0.21
CA ARG A 72 17.87 9.72 -0.11
C ARG A 72 17.31 8.90 -1.26
N ILE A 73 18.15 8.58 -2.23
CA ILE A 73 17.75 7.84 -3.42
C ILE A 73 18.04 6.34 -3.23
N SER A 74 17.00 5.52 -3.40
CA SER A 74 17.13 4.06 -3.54
C SER A 74 17.07 3.72 -5.02
N ASP A 75 18.23 3.54 -5.64
CA ASP A 75 18.35 3.34 -7.08
C ASP A 75 18.09 1.87 -7.48
N GLU A 76 17.03 1.64 -8.24
CA GLU A 76 16.64 0.34 -8.79
C GLU A 76 16.91 0.27 -10.31
N SER A 77 17.77 1.13 -10.88
CA SER A 77 18.00 1.23 -12.34
C SER A 77 18.44 -0.09 -12.98
N GLU A 78 19.19 -0.92 -12.26
CA GLU A 78 19.63 -2.23 -12.73
C GLU A 78 18.48 -3.24 -12.84
N GLN A 79 17.53 -3.20 -11.91
CA GLN A 79 16.40 -4.13 -11.85
C GLN A 79 15.25 -3.54 -11.07
N LEU A 80 14.06 -3.52 -11.65
CA LEU A 80 12.82 -3.18 -10.94
C LEU A 80 12.49 -4.25 -9.92
N LEU A 81 12.47 -3.89 -8.62
CA LEU A 81 12.35 -4.82 -7.50
C LEU A 81 10.90 -5.04 -7.03
N GLU A 82 9.94 -4.32 -7.61
CA GLU A 82 8.56 -4.18 -7.09
C GLU A 82 8.54 -3.53 -5.69
N THR A 83 7.36 -3.42 -5.09
CA THR A 83 7.19 -2.61 -3.88
C THR A 83 7.86 -3.22 -2.64
N GLY A 84 7.84 -4.53 -2.49
CA GLY A 84 8.48 -5.21 -1.35
C GLY A 84 10.01 -5.26 -1.47
N GLY A 85 10.51 -5.62 -2.65
CA GLY A 85 11.96 -5.59 -2.94
C GLY A 85 12.53 -4.18 -2.84
N GLY A 86 11.78 -3.16 -3.29
CA GLY A 86 12.14 -1.75 -3.16
C GLY A 86 12.27 -1.31 -1.69
N VAL A 87 11.34 -1.71 -0.80
CA VAL A 87 11.49 -1.46 0.65
C VAL A 87 12.74 -2.12 1.19
N ARG A 88 12.96 -3.42 0.86
CA ARG A 88 14.14 -4.16 1.33
C ARG A 88 15.45 -3.49 0.91
N LYS A 89 15.55 -3.03 -0.34
CA LYS A 89 16.73 -2.30 -0.84
C LYS A 89 16.94 -0.98 -0.10
N ALA A 90 15.86 -0.31 0.26
CA ALA A 90 15.90 0.97 0.95
C ALA A 90 16.22 0.89 2.46
N ILE A 91 16.24 -0.30 3.08
CA ILE A 91 16.48 -0.47 4.53
C ILE A 91 17.70 0.31 5.03
N PRO A 92 18.88 0.31 4.39
CA PRO A 92 20.04 1.04 4.87
C PRO A 92 19.88 2.57 4.84
N LEU A 93 18.84 3.08 4.21
CA LEU A 93 18.56 4.51 4.05
C LEU A 93 17.55 5.04 5.08
N PHE A 94 16.86 4.16 5.81
CA PHE A 94 15.91 4.56 6.84
C PHE A 94 16.60 4.99 8.13
N ALA A 95 15.84 5.60 9.04
CA ALA A 95 16.25 5.77 10.43
C ALA A 95 16.03 4.44 11.17
N ASP A 96 16.90 4.16 12.16
CA ASP A 96 17.08 2.79 12.65
C ASP A 96 15.87 2.19 13.39
N ASP A 97 15.14 2.96 14.20
CA ASP A 97 14.17 2.38 15.15
C ASP A 97 12.72 2.87 15.00
N GLU A 98 12.44 3.71 14.01
CA GLU A 98 11.10 4.29 13.84
C GLU A 98 10.31 3.64 12.71
N PRO A 99 8.98 3.52 12.85
CA PRO A 99 8.14 3.09 11.74
C PRO A 99 8.28 4.02 10.53
N VAL A 100 8.40 3.42 9.35
CA VAL A 100 8.54 4.13 8.08
C VAL A 100 7.16 4.34 7.46
N LEU A 101 6.76 5.59 7.24
CA LEU A 101 5.62 5.88 6.37
C LEU A 101 6.01 5.61 4.91
N ILE A 102 5.22 4.80 4.23
CA ILE A 102 5.39 4.46 2.81
C ILE A 102 4.19 4.99 2.04
N HIS A 103 4.47 5.65 0.92
CA HIS A 103 3.46 6.32 0.10
C HIS A 103 3.72 6.07 -1.39
N ASN A 104 2.69 5.68 -2.14
CA ASN A 104 2.78 5.62 -3.59
C ASN A 104 2.78 7.04 -4.18
N VAL A 105 3.71 7.36 -5.06
CA VAL A 105 3.84 8.70 -5.66
C VAL A 105 2.62 9.15 -6.47
N ASP A 106 1.82 8.21 -6.94
CA ASP A 106 0.65 8.44 -7.79
C ASP A 106 -0.67 8.62 -7.01
N ILE A 107 -0.61 8.67 -5.70
CA ILE A 107 -1.79 8.91 -4.86
C ILE A 107 -1.83 10.37 -4.44
N LEU A 108 -2.91 11.07 -4.77
CA LEU A 108 -3.31 12.32 -4.14
C LEU A 108 -4.42 12.02 -3.13
N ASP A 109 -4.34 12.59 -1.94
CA ASP A 109 -5.21 12.23 -0.83
C ASP A 109 -5.43 13.40 0.14
N ASN A 110 -6.36 13.25 1.10
CA ASN A 110 -6.65 14.20 2.18
C ASN A 110 -6.18 13.69 3.56
N VAL A 111 -5.15 12.85 3.61
CA VAL A 111 -4.67 12.26 4.86
C VAL A 111 -3.90 13.27 5.69
N ASP A 112 -4.28 13.45 6.95
CA ASP A 112 -3.39 14.00 7.97
C ASP A 112 -2.36 12.91 8.34
N TYR A 113 -1.13 13.04 7.84
CA TYR A 113 -0.08 12.05 8.09
C TYR A 113 0.35 11.99 9.55
N ASN A 114 0.19 13.09 10.33
CA ASN A 114 0.43 13.06 11.76
C ASN A 114 -0.65 12.26 12.49
N TRP A 115 -1.91 12.37 12.07
CA TRP A 115 -2.97 11.49 12.57
C TRP A 115 -2.66 10.03 12.23
N PHE A 116 -2.28 9.74 10.98
CA PHE A 116 -2.00 8.37 10.55
C PHE A 116 -0.79 7.76 11.29
N ALA A 117 0.28 8.53 11.50
CA ALA A 117 1.43 8.08 12.28
C ALA A 117 1.06 7.65 13.71
N ARG A 118 0.11 8.35 14.33
CA ARG A 118 -0.41 8.00 15.68
C ARG A 118 -1.26 6.73 15.70
N GLN A 119 -1.69 6.20 14.54
CA GLN A 119 -2.42 4.93 14.47
C GLN A 119 -1.47 3.72 14.55
N HIS A 120 -0.16 3.90 14.41
CA HIS A 120 0.81 2.82 14.54
C HIS A 120 1.17 2.62 16.01
N LEU A 121 0.53 1.65 16.66
CA LEU A 121 0.81 1.32 18.05
C LEU A 121 2.12 0.52 18.16
N SER A 122 2.74 0.57 19.35
CA SER A 122 4.07 -0.02 19.59
C SER A 122 4.16 -1.54 19.40
N ASP A 123 3.03 -2.25 19.49
CA ASP A 123 2.94 -3.69 19.29
C ASP A 123 2.53 -4.10 17.87
N GLU A 124 2.30 -3.12 16.98
CA GLU A 124 1.95 -3.37 15.57
C GLU A 124 3.21 -3.39 14.70
N ASP A 125 3.21 -4.29 13.72
CA ASP A 125 4.33 -4.44 12.78
C ASP A 125 4.08 -3.66 11.48
N ALA A 126 2.83 -3.53 11.06
CA ALA A 126 2.42 -2.63 10.00
C ALA A 126 0.98 -2.15 10.19
N VAL A 127 0.72 -0.90 9.76
CA VAL A 127 -0.61 -0.30 9.70
C VAL A 127 -0.90 0.07 8.25
N LEU A 128 -1.97 -0.49 7.69
CA LEU A 128 -2.40 -0.25 6.31
C LEU A 128 -3.56 0.74 6.31
N LEU A 129 -3.40 1.88 5.64
CA LEU A 129 -4.51 2.81 5.45
C LEU A 129 -5.50 2.21 4.44
N VAL A 130 -6.73 2.06 4.86
CA VAL A 130 -7.77 1.41 4.07
C VAL A 130 -9.09 2.20 4.10
N SER A 131 -9.93 1.97 3.10
CA SER A 131 -11.23 2.63 2.99
C SER A 131 -12.29 1.73 2.36
N ARG A 132 -13.57 2.16 2.44
CA ARG A 132 -14.71 1.48 1.81
C ARG A 132 -14.87 1.81 0.31
N ARG A 133 -13.79 2.24 -0.34
CA ARG A 133 -13.79 2.56 -1.78
C ARG A 133 -14.13 1.33 -2.62
N ALA A 134 -14.97 1.49 -3.62
CA ALA A 134 -15.28 0.44 -4.57
C ALA A 134 -14.04 0.05 -5.40
N THR A 135 -13.74 -1.24 -5.46
CA THR A 135 -12.68 -1.85 -6.25
C THR A 135 -13.00 -3.32 -6.49
N SER A 136 -12.27 -3.99 -7.35
CA SER A 136 -12.32 -5.46 -7.45
C SER A 136 -11.33 -6.16 -6.52
N ARG A 137 -10.41 -5.43 -5.88
CA ARG A 137 -9.32 -6.00 -5.06
C ARG A 137 -9.40 -5.50 -3.64
N TYR A 138 -9.69 -6.38 -2.71
CA TYR A 138 -9.85 -6.03 -1.30
C TYR A 138 -8.88 -6.81 -0.43
N LEU A 139 -8.40 -6.14 0.64
CA LEU A 139 -7.81 -6.81 1.79
C LEU A 139 -8.93 -7.33 2.70
N ILE A 140 -8.72 -8.48 3.29
CA ILE A 140 -9.66 -9.16 4.20
C ILE A 140 -9.13 -9.00 5.62
N PHE A 141 -9.96 -8.49 6.52
CA PHE A 141 -9.62 -8.27 7.92
C PHE A 141 -10.60 -9.00 8.85
N ASP A 142 -10.12 -9.40 10.01
CA ASP A 142 -10.96 -9.91 11.10
C ASP A 142 -11.63 -8.76 11.89
N ASN A 143 -12.39 -9.11 12.94
CA ASN A 143 -13.09 -8.15 13.81
C ASN A 143 -12.13 -7.21 14.57
N ALA A 144 -10.87 -7.61 14.76
CA ALA A 144 -9.82 -6.79 15.38
C ALA A 144 -9.00 -6.00 14.35
N MET A 145 -9.50 -5.92 13.11
CA MET A 145 -8.80 -5.31 11.98
C MET A 145 -7.43 -5.92 11.68
N ARG A 146 -7.16 -7.17 12.03
CA ARG A 146 -5.95 -7.88 11.64
C ARG A 146 -6.09 -8.40 10.22
N LEU A 147 -5.03 -8.24 9.43
CA LEU A 147 -4.98 -8.74 8.06
C LEU A 147 -5.07 -10.28 8.04
N MET A 148 -6.02 -10.80 7.28
CA MET A 148 -6.28 -12.24 7.14
C MET A 148 -6.03 -12.73 5.72
N GLY A 149 -6.18 -11.86 4.71
CA GLY A 149 -6.07 -12.25 3.32
C GLY A 149 -6.35 -11.11 2.35
N TRP A 150 -6.51 -11.49 1.10
CA TRP A 150 -6.86 -10.64 -0.02
C TRP A 150 -7.81 -11.39 -0.94
N THR A 151 -8.69 -10.67 -1.61
CA THR A 151 -9.57 -11.23 -2.63
C THR A 151 -9.71 -10.34 -3.85
N ASN A 152 -9.95 -10.96 -4.99
CA ASN A 152 -10.42 -10.30 -6.20
C ASN A 152 -11.87 -10.72 -6.46
N THR A 153 -12.80 -9.81 -6.27
CA THR A 153 -14.25 -10.07 -6.41
C THR A 153 -14.69 -10.35 -7.85
N THR A 154 -13.86 -9.99 -8.85
CA THR A 154 -14.14 -10.29 -10.26
C THR A 154 -13.77 -11.74 -10.62
N THR A 155 -12.66 -12.25 -10.06
CA THR A 155 -12.16 -13.60 -10.39
C THR A 155 -12.53 -14.63 -9.33
N GLY A 156 -12.96 -14.20 -8.14
CA GLY A 156 -13.20 -15.08 -6.98
C GLY A 156 -11.89 -15.54 -6.30
N GLU A 157 -10.71 -15.07 -6.75
CA GLU A 157 -9.44 -15.47 -6.16
C GLU A 157 -9.31 -15.00 -4.71
N ILE A 158 -8.86 -15.90 -3.83
CA ILE A 158 -8.52 -15.59 -2.43
C ILE A 158 -7.07 -15.95 -2.18
N LYS A 159 -6.29 -15.01 -1.65
CA LYS A 159 -4.92 -15.21 -1.15
C LYS A 159 -4.90 -15.06 0.36
N SER A 160 -4.37 -16.04 1.06
CA SER A 160 -4.25 -16.01 2.53
C SER A 160 -3.18 -17.01 2.99
N PRO A 161 -2.46 -16.77 4.10
CA PRO A 161 -1.62 -17.79 4.71
C PRO A 161 -2.44 -18.91 5.38
N TYR A 162 -3.71 -18.66 5.66
CA TYR A 162 -4.61 -19.60 6.32
C TYR A 162 -5.24 -20.54 5.29
N GLU A 163 -4.92 -21.86 5.38
CA GLU A 163 -5.42 -22.89 4.45
C GLU A 163 -6.96 -22.91 4.38
N TRP A 164 -7.63 -22.80 5.51
CA TRP A 164 -9.08 -22.82 5.59
C TRP A 164 -9.77 -21.64 4.87
N MET A 165 -9.05 -20.51 4.64
CA MET A 165 -9.55 -19.43 3.80
C MET A 165 -9.37 -19.73 2.30
N ARG A 166 -8.23 -20.32 1.92
CA ARG A 166 -7.93 -20.64 0.52
C ARG A 166 -8.78 -21.76 -0.04
N THR A 167 -9.19 -22.71 0.84
CA THR A 167 -9.99 -23.88 0.48
C THR A 167 -11.50 -23.64 0.65
N ALA A 168 -11.92 -22.42 0.97
CA ALA A 168 -13.33 -22.07 1.01
C ALA A 168 -13.92 -22.04 -0.42
N ASP A 169 -15.19 -22.40 -0.55
CA ASP A 169 -15.92 -22.42 -1.84
C ASP A 169 -16.24 -20.99 -2.36
N GLY A 170 -15.77 -19.98 -1.68
CA GLY A 170 -15.90 -18.56 -2.03
C GLY A 170 -16.25 -17.68 -0.84
N LEU A 171 -16.51 -16.41 -1.15
CA LEU A 171 -16.95 -15.40 -0.19
C LEU A 171 -18.39 -15.00 -0.48
N GLU A 172 -19.23 -15.02 0.55
CA GLU A 172 -20.52 -14.31 0.53
C GLU A 172 -20.28 -12.88 0.99
N ILE A 173 -20.42 -11.92 0.07
CA ILE A 173 -20.14 -10.52 0.34
C ILE A 173 -21.46 -9.77 0.53
N ASP A 174 -21.59 -9.12 1.68
CA ASP A 174 -22.61 -8.09 1.91
C ASP A 174 -22.07 -6.74 1.46
N SER A 175 -22.52 -6.28 0.31
CA SER A 175 -22.07 -5.02 -0.28
C SER A 175 -22.46 -3.78 0.55
N ASN A 176 -23.48 -3.86 1.40
CA ASN A 176 -23.93 -2.75 2.22
C ASN A 176 -23.01 -2.51 3.42
N THR A 177 -22.52 -3.59 4.00
CA THR A 177 -21.65 -3.54 5.20
C THR A 177 -20.17 -3.70 4.85
N MET A 178 -19.86 -4.08 3.60
CA MET A 178 -18.51 -4.49 3.18
C MET A 178 -17.95 -5.60 4.08
N SER A 179 -18.84 -6.45 4.56
CA SER A 179 -18.49 -7.66 5.30
C SER A 179 -18.59 -8.88 4.39
N CYS A 180 -17.91 -9.95 4.77
CA CYS A 180 -18.03 -11.22 4.05
C CYS A 180 -17.98 -12.39 5.02
N GLN A 181 -18.58 -13.49 4.57
CA GLN A 181 -18.50 -14.80 5.22
C GLN A 181 -17.90 -15.80 4.24
N LEU A 182 -17.14 -16.76 4.76
CA LEU A 182 -16.64 -17.86 3.94
C LEU A 182 -17.75 -18.88 3.74
N ARG A 183 -17.97 -19.27 2.49
CA ARG A 183 -18.82 -20.43 2.18
C ARG A 183 -18.09 -21.69 2.60
N THR A 184 -18.75 -22.51 3.40
CA THR A 184 -18.20 -23.77 3.95
C THR A 184 -19.04 -24.97 3.52
N ASP A 185 -19.62 -24.95 2.34
CA ASP A 185 -20.43 -26.05 1.84
C ASP A 185 -19.55 -27.25 1.55
N ASN A 186 -19.85 -28.38 2.25
CA ASN A 186 -19.28 -29.72 2.05
C ASN A 186 -17.87 -30.01 2.60
N ARG A 187 -17.68 -29.98 3.93
CA ARG A 187 -16.64 -30.83 4.52
C ARG A 187 -17.21 -32.08 5.14
N PRO A 188 -16.64 -33.26 4.84
CA PRO A 188 -17.01 -34.48 5.58
C PRO A 188 -16.64 -34.29 7.05
N SER A 189 -17.54 -34.75 7.92
CA SER A 189 -17.56 -34.60 9.38
C SER A 189 -16.41 -35.24 10.16
N SER A 190 -15.33 -35.65 9.52
CA SER A 190 -14.28 -36.47 10.14
C SER A 190 -13.03 -35.70 10.66
N LEU A 191 -12.98 -34.38 10.53
CA LEU A 191 -11.87 -33.57 11.05
C LEU A 191 -12.32 -32.54 12.12
N SER A 192 -13.48 -32.73 12.73
CA SER A 192 -14.10 -31.78 13.67
C SER A 192 -13.84 -32.19 15.12
N GLN A 193 -12.64 -31.99 15.61
CA GLN A 193 -12.48 -31.95 17.08
C GLN A 193 -11.39 -30.92 17.43
N ARG A 194 -11.74 -29.62 17.48
CA ARG A 194 -11.23 -28.63 18.44
C ARG A 194 -11.73 -27.20 18.26
N HIS A 195 -12.57 -26.88 17.25
CA HIS A 195 -13.22 -25.55 17.19
C HIS A 195 -14.67 -25.73 16.78
N SER A 196 -15.57 -25.06 17.49
CA SER A 196 -17.02 -25.13 17.26
C SER A 196 -17.36 -24.91 15.78
N PRO A 197 -18.10 -25.84 15.10
CA PRO A 197 -18.27 -25.83 13.64
C PRO A 197 -19.25 -24.76 13.11
N ASN A 198 -19.89 -23.95 13.96
CA ASN A 198 -21.02 -23.12 13.57
C ASN A 198 -20.90 -21.64 13.90
N ALA A 199 -19.72 -21.11 14.17
CA ALA A 199 -19.56 -19.65 14.22
C ALA A 199 -19.21 -19.18 12.81
N SER A 200 -20.16 -18.64 12.05
CA SER A 200 -19.91 -17.88 10.84
C SER A 200 -18.95 -16.73 11.17
N ARG A 201 -17.68 -16.86 10.77
CA ARG A 201 -16.71 -15.82 11.00
C ARG A 201 -16.98 -14.69 10.02
N THR A 202 -17.36 -13.53 10.53
CA THR A 202 -17.51 -12.33 9.72
C THR A 202 -16.14 -11.69 9.52
N PHE A 203 -15.82 -11.37 8.29
CA PHE A 203 -14.64 -10.61 7.90
C PHE A 203 -15.07 -9.30 7.24
N TYR A 204 -14.15 -8.37 7.14
CA TYR A 204 -14.39 -7.06 6.54
C TYR A 204 -13.49 -6.86 5.33
N LEU A 205 -14.05 -6.28 4.28
CA LEU A 205 -13.37 -6.00 3.03
C LEU A 205 -13.06 -4.52 2.93
N PHE A 206 -11.80 -4.18 2.75
CA PHE A 206 -11.36 -2.80 2.55
C PHE A 206 -10.39 -2.68 1.39
N ALA A 207 -10.50 -1.57 0.66
CA ALA A 207 -9.57 -1.20 -0.38
C ALA A 207 -8.31 -0.59 0.22
N PHE A 208 -7.13 -1.08 -0.15
CA PHE A 208 -5.86 -0.49 0.23
C PHE A 208 -5.66 0.85 -0.48
N SER A 209 -5.15 1.85 0.24
CA SER A 209 -4.95 3.20 -0.29
C SER A 209 -3.59 3.44 -0.94
N GLY A 210 -2.63 2.52 -0.79
CA GLY A 210 -1.24 2.77 -1.21
C GLY A 210 -0.42 3.57 -0.18
N ILE A 211 -0.97 3.77 1.02
CA ILE A 211 -0.32 4.45 2.15
C ILE A 211 -0.29 3.47 3.32
N HIS A 212 0.88 3.27 3.90
CA HIS A 212 1.04 2.36 5.04
C HIS A 212 2.23 2.75 5.92
N SER A 213 2.19 2.35 7.18
CA SER A 213 3.28 2.48 8.13
C SER A 213 3.90 1.11 8.39
N PHE A 214 5.23 1.02 8.40
CA PHE A 214 6.00 -0.21 8.39
C PHE A 214 7.05 -0.18 9.51
N SER A 215 6.96 -1.09 10.47
CA SER A 215 7.94 -1.20 11.56
C SER A 215 9.24 -1.84 11.10
N PRO A 216 10.41 -1.39 11.57
CA PRO A 216 11.71 -2.05 11.36
C PRO A 216 11.74 -3.52 11.81
N ARG A 217 10.86 -3.94 12.71
CA ARG A 217 10.72 -5.35 13.13
C ARG A 217 10.42 -6.31 11.99
N LEU A 218 9.88 -5.81 10.88
CA LEU A 218 9.60 -6.61 9.68
C LEU A 218 10.81 -6.79 8.76
N PHE A 219 11.88 -5.99 8.90
CA PHE A 219 13.04 -6.06 8.02
C PHE A 219 13.69 -7.45 7.97
N PRO A 220 13.90 -8.17 9.10
CA PRO A 220 14.45 -9.51 9.06
C PRO A 220 13.60 -10.51 8.29
N LEU A 221 12.27 -10.35 8.29
CA LEU A 221 11.36 -11.23 7.56
C LEU A 221 11.49 -11.05 6.04
N MET A 222 11.81 -9.84 5.58
CA MET A 222 11.98 -9.55 4.15
C MET A 222 13.18 -10.28 3.54
N GLN A 223 14.19 -10.66 4.33
CA GLN A 223 15.37 -11.38 3.85
C GLN A 223 15.04 -12.80 3.34
N GLN A 224 13.86 -13.34 3.70
CA GLN A 224 13.42 -14.67 3.27
C GLN A 224 12.72 -14.65 1.90
N PHE A 225 12.50 -13.46 1.34
CA PHE A 225 11.81 -13.27 0.05
C PHE A 225 12.82 -13.19 -1.10
N PRO A 226 12.40 -13.51 -2.33
CA PRO A 226 13.23 -13.33 -3.53
C PRO A 226 13.57 -11.84 -3.73
N ASP A 227 14.46 -11.51 -4.66
CA ASP A 227 14.88 -10.11 -4.88
C ASP A 227 13.72 -9.23 -5.31
N ARG A 228 12.81 -9.77 -6.09
CA ARG A 228 11.63 -9.06 -6.60
C ARG A 228 10.36 -9.63 -6.00
N PHE A 229 9.61 -8.81 -5.25
CA PHE A 229 8.32 -9.20 -4.67
C PHE A 229 7.46 -7.98 -4.35
N SER A 230 6.15 -8.20 -4.33
CA SER A 230 5.16 -7.20 -3.94
C SER A 230 5.08 -7.05 -2.42
N ILE A 231 4.91 -5.82 -1.92
CA ILE A 231 4.68 -5.58 -0.48
C ILE A 231 3.37 -6.22 0.01
N ILE A 232 2.37 -6.31 -0.85
CA ILE A 232 1.11 -6.98 -0.50
C ILE A 232 1.33 -8.49 -0.34
N ASP A 233 2.09 -9.13 -1.24
CA ASP A 233 2.41 -10.55 -1.09
C ASP A 233 3.25 -10.82 0.17
N PHE A 234 4.15 -9.90 0.52
CA PHE A 234 4.88 -9.95 1.79
C PHE A 234 3.92 -9.91 2.98
N TYR A 235 3.00 -8.95 3.02
CA TYR A 235 2.02 -8.85 4.10
C TYR A 235 1.15 -10.11 4.20
N LEU A 236 0.66 -10.61 3.08
CA LEU A 236 -0.17 -11.82 3.05
C LEU A 236 0.56 -13.07 3.53
N GLN A 237 1.85 -13.20 3.21
CA GLN A 237 2.64 -14.35 3.66
C GLN A 237 3.09 -14.23 5.11
N THR A 238 3.12 -13.03 5.69
CA THR A 238 3.63 -12.81 7.05
C THR A 238 2.55 -12.50 8.08
N CYS A 239 1.31 -12.15 7.70
CA CYS A 239 0.27 -11.72 8.64
C CYS A 239 -0.15 -12.78 9.67
N HIS A 240 0.21 -14.05 9.49
CA HIS A 240 0.00 -15.11 10.50
C HIS A 240 1.02 -15.06 11.65
N ARG A 241 2.16 -14.37 11.49
CA ARG A 241 3.26 -14.25 12.47
C ARG A 241 3.64 -12.81 12.77
N ALA A 242 3.04 -11.84 12.09
CA ALA A 242 3.25 -10.40 12.29
C ALA A 242 1.90 -9.72 12.51
N LYS A 243 1.86 -8.71 13.40
CA LYS A 243 0.65 -7.93 13.65
C LYS A 243 0.50 -6.84 12.59
N ILE A 244 -0.17 -7.17 11.49
CA ILE A 244 -0.50 -6.27 10.40
C ILE A 244 -1.96 -5.89 10.51
N VAL A 245 -2.26 -4.60 10.64
CA VAL A 245 -3.62 -4.12 10.90
C VAL A 245 -4.10 -3.09 9.86
N GLY A 246 -5.40 -3.01 9.70
CA GLY A 246 -6.04 -1.99 8.87
C GLY A 246 -6.47 -0.79 9.70
N CYS A 247 -6.08 0.41 9.27
CA CYS A 247 -6.59 1.68 9.77
C CYS A 247 -7.65 2.22 8.79
N VAL A 248 -8.91 2.24 9.22
CA VAL A 248 -10.01 2.70 8.37
C VAL A 248 -10.15 4.22 8.46
N LYS A 249 -10.06 4.91 7.30
CA LYS A 249 -10.42 6.32 7.18
C LYS A 249 -11.71 6.43 6.37
N ASN A 250 -12.83 6.70 7.04
CA ASN A 250 -14.16 6.72 6.41
C ASN A 250 -14.35 7.91 5.46
N ASP A 251 -13.72 9.04 5.76
CA ASP A 251 -13.73 10.28 4.99
C ASP A 251 -12.50 10.40 4.07
N LEU A 252 -11.85 9.28 3.75
CA LEU A 252 -10.72 9.26 2.84
C LEU A 252 -11.18 9.67 1.44
N LYS A 253 -10.69 10.82 1.01
CA LYS A 253 -10.70 11.23 -0.38
C LYS A 253 -9.34 10.93 -0.97
N MET A 254 -9.29 10.25 -2.08
CA MET A 254 -8.04 9.93 -2.77
C MET A 254 -8.26 9.71 -4.27
N ILE A 255 -7.25 10.01 -5.04
CA ILE A 255 -7.19 9.73 -6.48
C ILE A 255 -5.89 9.00 -6.80
N ASP A 256 -6.01 7.84 -7.47
CA ASP A 256 -4.91 7.15 -8.13
C ASP A 256 -4.71 7.77 -9.52
N VAL A 257 -3.60 8.48 -9.71
CA VAL A 257 -3.20 9.09 -10.98
C VAL A 257 -2.45 8.04 -11.82
N GLY A 258 -3.14 6.95 -12.10
CA GLY A 258 -2.58 5.80 -12.80
C GLY A 258 -2.93 5.71 -14.28
N LYS A 259 -3.84 6.57 -14.79
CA LYS A 259 -4.34 6.57 -16.15
C LYS A 259 -4.55 8.00 -16.65
N LEU A 260 -4.58 8.20 -17.97
CA LEU A 260 -4.81 9.52 -18.57
C LEU A 260 -6.15 10.15 -18.14
N ASP A 261 -7.21 9.35 -18.07
CA ASP A 261 -8.54 9.79 -17.63
C ASP A 261 -8.63 10.23 -16.17
N SER A 262 -7.62 9.88 -15.37
CA SER A 262 -7.55 10.32 -13.97
C SER A 262 -6.91 11.69 -13.79
N LEU A 263 -6.23 12.26 -14.80
CA LEU A 263 -5.55 13.57 -14.68
C LEU A 263 -6.53 14.71 -14.44
N ASP A 264 -7.57 14.84 -15.28
CA ASP A 264 -8.59 15.90 -15.13
C ASP A 264 -9.32 15.80 -13.77
N ARG A 265 -9.54 14.57 -13.30
CA ARG A 265 -10.14 14.34 -11.99
C ARG A 265 -9.21 14.73 -10.85
N ALA A 266 -7.91 14.47 -11.03
CA ALA A 266 -6.88 14.83 -10.07
C ALA A 266 -6.72 16.35 -9.95
N GLU A 267 -6.80 17.10 -11.06
CA GLU A 267 -6.79 18.56 -11.04
C GLU A 267 -8.01 19.12 -10.28
N LYS A 268 -9.19 18.58 -10.52
CA LYS A 268 -10.40 18.98 -9.77
C LYS A 268 -10.27 18.68 -8.28
N PHE A 269 -9.72 17.51 -7.95
CA PHE A 269 -9.48 17.13 -6.56
C PHE A 269 -8.60 18.15 -5.82
N LEU A 270 -7.52 18.64 -6.46
CA LEU A 270 -6.61 19.63 -5.85
C LEU A 270 -7.26 21.01 -5.62
N VAL A 271 -8.31 21.34 -6.36
CA VAL A 271 -9.05 22.60 -6.17
C VAL A 271 -10.07 22.49 -5.01
N GLU A 272 -10.54 21.30 -4.71
CA GLU A 272 -11.55 21.03 -3.68
C GLU A 272 -10.96 20.78 -2.28
N GLU A 273 -9.65 20.54 -2.19
CA GLU A 273 -8.91 20.25 -0.94
C GLU A 273 -8.02 21.41 -0.52
#